data_dc233e34575a6f19732ab8365d766661
#
_entry.id   dc233e34575a6f19732ab8365d766661
#
_cell.length_a   1.000
_cell.length_b   1.000
_cell.length_c   1.000
_cell.angle_alpha   90.00
_cell.angle_beta   90.00
_cell.angle_gamma   90.00
#
_symmetry.space_group_name_H-M   'P 1'
#
loop_
_entity.id
_entity.type
_entity.pdbx_description
1 polymer ?
#
loop_
_entity_poly.entity_id
_entity_poly.type
_entity_poly.pdbx_seq_one_letter_code
_entity_poly.pdbx_strand_id
1 'polypeptide(L)'
;MTLRLEHAAAVAALSSPTILVVLDADPALAKVGHHTVGDGFVETWWLPFVGPTSVVMLRCLASERCADDGIVDLGVLAAALGLGKGTGPNSRVVLTLARLAGFGLIRVTAGAPPVVTVPLLLPPFPDRLRHRLPERLRAEAL
;
A
#
# COMPACT_ATOMS: atom_id res chain seq x y z
N MET A 1 -9.76 -1.18 14.42
CA MET A 1 -9.26 0.19 14.13
C MET A 1 -9.89 0.71 12.86
N THR A 2 -10.26 1.96 12.78
CA THR A 2 -10.87 2.54 11.58
C THR A 2 -9.80 2.95 10.57
N LEU A 3 -10.17 2.98 9.28
CA LEU A 3 -9.30 3.48 8.20
C LEU A 3 -8.72 4.85 8.51
N ARG A 4 -9.52 5.72 9.11
CA ARG A 4 -9.12 7.09 9.45
C ARG A 4 -7.97 7.14 10.45
N LEU A 5 -8.01 6.28 11.48
CA LEU A 5 -6.95 6.22 12.49
C LEU A 5 -5.65 5.67 11.91
N GLU A 6 -5.73 4.64 11.09
CA GLU A 6 -4.56 4.06 10.45
C GLU A 6 -3.92 5.03 9.46
N HIS A 7 -4.73 5.76 8.70
CA HIS A 7 -4.26 6.79 7.79
C HIS A 7 -3.53 7.90 8.55
N ALA A 8 -4.13 8.44 9.61
CA ALA A 8 -3.55 9.50 10.41
C ALA A 8 -2.24 9.07 11.08
N ALA A 9 -2.19 7.84 11.61
CA ALA A 9 -0.99 7.29 12.22
C ALA A 9 0.13 7.14 11.19
N ALA A 10 -0.19 6.73 9.97
CA ALA A 10 0.78 6.60 8.89
C ALA A 10 1.34 7.97 8.49
N VAL A 11 0.50 9.00 8.35
CA VAL A 11 0.95 10.36 8.05
C VAL A 11 1.93 10.84 9.12
N ALA A 12 1.59 10.63 10.39
CA ALA A 12 2.45 11.04 11.50
C ALA A 12 3.78 10.27 11.51
N ALA A 13 3.76 8.99 11.18
CA ALA A 13 4.97 8.15 11.15
C ALA A 13 5.90 8.49 9.98
N LEU A 14 5.37 8.96 8.86
CA LEU A 14 6.12 9.28 7.64
C LEU A 14 6.70 10.71 7.67
N SER A 15 7.30 11.10 8.78
CA SER A 15 7.88 12.44 8.96
C SER A 15 9.32 12.55 8.47
N SER A 16 9.93 11.45 8.03
CA SER A 16 11.29 11.41 7.51
C SER A 16 11.29 11.41 5.98
N PRO A 17 12.31 12.02 5.32
CA PRO A 17 12.43 11.95 3.86
C PRO A 17 12.79 10.57 3.32
N THR A 18 13.19 9.65 4.19
CA THR A 18 13.56 8.26 3.83
C THR A 18 12.68 7.27 4.58
N ILE A 19 12.42 6.14 3.94
CA ILE A 19 11.71 5.01 4.54
C ILE A 19 12.51 3.73 4.34
N LEU A 20 12.32 2.75 5.22
CA LEU A 20 12.83 1.39 5.04
C LEU A 20 11.67 0.51 4.59
N VAL A 21 11.77 -0.04 3.40
CA VAL A 21 10.77 -0.96 2.86
C VAL A 21 11.15 -2.39 3.20
N VAL A 22 10.25 -3.11 3.84
CA VAL A 22 10.41 -4.51 4.21
C VAL A 22 9.32 -5.33 3.54
N LEU A 23 9.70 -6.36 2.79
CA LEU A 23 8.76 -7.26 2.14
C LEU A 23 8.43 -8.39 3.11
N ASP A 24 7.14 -8.64 3.31
CA ASP A 24 6.65 -9.66 4.24
C ASP A 24 5.94 -10.76 3.47
N ALA A 25 6.50 -11.97 3.52
CA ALA A 25 5.90 -13.17 2.93
C ALA A 25 5.34 -14.04 4.05
N ASP A 26 4.07 -13.82 4.42
CA ASP A 26 3.42 -14.64 5.44
C ASP A 26 3.09 -16.03 4.88
N PRO A 27 3.74 -17.11 5.38
CA PRO A 27 3.48 -18.47 4.89
C PRO A 27 2.04 -18.94 5.13
N ALA A 28 1.37 -18.41 6.14
CA ALA A 28 -0.02 -18.76 6.43
C ALA A 28 -0.96 -18.29 5.32
N LEU A 29 -0.68 -17.14 4.71
CA LEU A 29 -1.47 -16.61 3.61
C LEU A 29 -1.33 -17.44 2.34
N ALA A 30 -0.15 -17.99 2.08
CA ALA A 30 0.10 -18.83 0.91
C ALA A 30 -0.78 -20.09 0.91
N LYS A 31 -1.10 -20.62 2.08
CA LYS A 31 -1.91 -21.84 2.22
C LYS A 31 -3.38 -21.66 1.88
N VAL A 32 -3.88 -20.43 1.89
CA VAL A 32 -5.30 -20.14 1.60
C VAL A 32 -5.51 -19.51 0.23
N GLY A 33 -4.48 -19.53 -0.63
CA GLY A 33 -4.60 -19.10 -2.02
C GLY A 33 -4.76 -17.61 -2.22
N HIS A 34 -4.05 -16.81 -1.44
CA HIS A 34 -4.09 -15.35 -1.57
C HIS A 34 -3.39 -14.86 -2.83
N HIS A 35 -3.77 -13.66 -3.26
CA HIS A 35 -3.25 -13.04 -4.46
C HIS A 35 -1.98 -12.25 -4.18
N THR A 36 -1.04 -12.26 -5.14
CA THR A 36 0.15 -11.42 -5.08
C THR A 36 -0.19 -9.98 -5.48
N VAL A 37 0.70 -9.06 -5.13
CA VAL A 37 0.55 -7.63 -5.47
C VAL A 37 0.46 -7.40 -6.98
N GLY A 38 1.13 -8.24 -7.79
CA GLY A 38 1.11 -8.13 -9.25
C GLY A 38 -0.09 -8.80 -9.92
N ASP A 39 -0.94 -9.47 -9.16
CA ASP A 39 -2.11 -10.18 -9.68
C ASP A 39 -3.21 -9.22 -10.14
N GLY A 40 -3.93 -9.58 -11.19
CA GLY A 40 -5.08 -8.81 -11.68
C GLY A 40 -6.19 -8.63 -10.66
N PHE A 41 -6.22 -9.42 -9.60
CA PHE A 41 -7.10 -9.24 -8.45
C PHE A 41 -7.00 -7.84 -7.86
N VAL A 42 -5.80 -7.26 -7.79
CA VAL A 42 -5.58 -5.91 -7.25
C VAL A 42 -6.33 -4.87 -8.09
N GLU A 43 -6.26 -5.00 -9.41
CA GLU A 43 -6.94 -4.08 -10.32
C GLU A 43 -8.45 -4.24 -10.28
N THR A 44 -8.92 -5.48 -10.17
CA THR A 44 -10.36 -5.77 -10.19
C THR A 44 -11.04 -5.33 -8.91
N TRP A 45 -10.46 -5.64 -7.75
CA TRP A 45 -11.11 -5.48 -6.45
C TRP A 45 -10.68 -4.23 -5.71
N TRP A 46 -9.38 -3.95 -5.67
CA TRP A 46 -8.81 -2.88 -4.88
C TRP A 46 -8.76 -1.53 -5.60
N LEU A 47 -8.52 -1.53 -6.90
CA LEU A 47 -8.41 -0.29 -7.68
C LEU A 47 -9.59 0.67 -7.46
N PRO A 48 -10.87 0.21 -7.42
CA PRO A 48 -11.99 1.12 -7.19
C PRO A 48 -11.96 1.86 -5.86
N PHE A 49 -11.23 1.32 -4.87
CA PHE A 49 -11.14 1.93 -3.54
C PHE A 49 -9.89 2.77 -3.34
N VAL A 50 -8.74 2.28 -3.80
CA VAL A 50 -7.46 2.94 -3.52
C VAL A 50 -7.00 3.87 -4.65
N GLY A 51 -7.51 3.65 -5.86
CA GLY A 51 -7.15 4.44 -7.03
C GLY A 51 -5.86 3.97 -7.72
N PRO A 52 -5.63 4.42 -8.97
CA PRO A 52 -4.51 3.92 -9.78
C PRO A 52 -3.14 4.28 -9.21
N THR A 53 -2.97 5.46 -8.63
CA THR A 53 -1.70 5.87 -8.03
C THR A 53 -1.29 4.93 -6.90
N SER A 54 -2.23 4.56 -6.05
CA SER A 54 -1.97 3.63 -4.94
C SER A 54 -1.60 2.24 -5.43
N VAL A 55 -2.26 1.74 -6.47
CA VAL A 55 -1.93 0.43 -7.06
C VAL A 55 -0.53 0.42 -7.64
N VAL A 56 -0.16 1.45 -8.40
CA VAL A 56 1.19 1.57 -8.99
C VAL A 56 2.24 1.68 -7.89
N MET A 57 1.96 2.48 -6.86
CA MET A 57 2.87 2.61 -5.72
C MET A 57 3.08 1.28 -4.99
N LEU A 58 1.99 0.54 -4.73
CA LEU A 58 2.07 -0.76 -4.07
C LEU A 58 2.95 -1.73 -4.86
N ARG A 59 2.78 -1.78 -6.17
CA ARG A 59 3.60 -2.61 -7.05
C ARG A 59 5.05 -2.17 -7.09
N CYS A 60 5.30 -0.86 -7.08
CA CYS A 60 6.65 -0.31 -7.02
C CYS A 60 7.36 -0.72 -5.73
N LEU A 61 6.68 -0.58 -4.59
CA LEU A 61 7.25 -0.94 -3.29
C LEU A 61 7.53 -2.45 -3.18
N ALA A 62 6.69 -3.29 -3.79
CA ALA A 62 6.88 -4.72 -3.80
C ALA A 62 7.94 -5.19 -4.79
N SER A 63 8.41 -4.31 -5.66
CA SER A 63 9.43 -4.61 -6.66
C SER A 63 10.83 -4.44 -6.08
N GLU A 64 11.74 -5.35 -6.41
CA GLU A 64 13.16 -5.24 -6.06
C GLU A 64 13.83 -4.00 -6.66
N ARG A 65 13.21 -3.40 -7.67
CA ARG A 65 13.72 -2.19 -8.32
C ARG A 65 13.60 -0.94 -7.46
N CYS A 66 12.83 -0.98 -6.39
CA CYS A 66 12.60 0.19 -5.57
C CYS A 66 13.87 0.63 -4.84
N ALA A 67 14.59 -0.33 -4.24
CA ALA A 67 15.93 -0.11 -3.67
C ALA A 67 16.55 -1.45 -3.32
N ASP A 68 17.86 -1.59 -3.57
CA ASP A 68 18.59 -2.83 -3.30
C ASP A 68 18.71 -3.12 -1.79
N ASP A 69 18.82 -2.07 -0.97
CA ASP A 69 19.00 -2.16 0.49
C ASP A 69 17.69 -1.93 1.27
N GLY A 70 16.59 -1.74 0.57
CA GLY A 70 15.31 -1.41 1.19
C GLY A 70 15.14 0.06 1.58
N ILE A 71 16.19 0.86 1.54
CA ILE A 71 16.13 2.29 1.86
C ILE A 71 15.62 3.06 0.63
N VAL A 72 14.51 3.75 0.79
CA VAL A 72 13.86 4.51 -0.28
C VAL A 72 13.77 5.98 0.11
N ASP A 73 14.26 6.86 -0.75
CA ASP A 73 14.05 8.29 -0.62
C ASP A 73 12.65 8.64 -1.14
N LEU A 74 11.84 9.30 -0.32
CA LEU A 74 10.47 9.65 -0.70
C LEU A 74 10.41 10.61 -1.88
N GLY A 75 11.39 11.51 -2.01
CA GLY A 75 11.47 12.40 -3.15
C GLY A 75 11.72 11.67 -4.46
N VAL A 76 12.60 10.66 -4.43
CA VAL A 76 12.90 9.81 -5.59
C VAL A 76 11.67 8.97 -5.95
N LEU A 77 11.00 8.40 -4.95
CA LEU A 77 9.78 7.64 -5.16
C LEU A 77 8.68 8.52 -5.78
N ALA A 78 8.49 9.71 -5.23
CA ALA A 78 7.52 10.67 -5.76
C ALA A 78 7.80 11.04 -7.20
N ALA A 79 9.07 11.31 -7.53
CA ALA A 79 9.48 11.64 -8.90
C ALA A 79 9.22 10.47 -9.86
N ALA A 80 9.55 9.25 -9.44
CA ALA A 80 9.35 8.05 -10.26
C ALA A 80 7.88 7.81 -10.58
N LEU A 81 6.98 8.21 -9.68
CA LEU A 81 5.53 8.04 -9.84
C LEU A 81 4.81 9.29 -10.34
N GLY A 82 5.54 10.37 -10.62
CA GLY A 82 4.94 11.61 -11.08
C GLY A 82 4.11 12.34 -10.03
N LEU A 83 4.49 12.23 -8.75
CA LEU A 83 3.72 12.77 -7.63
C LEU A 83 4.19 14.16 -7.14
N GLY A 84 5.05 14.83 -7.89
CA GLY A 84 5.57 16.14 -7.50
C GLY A 84 6.78 16.03 -6.60
N LYS A 85 7.22 17.17 -6.04
CA LYS A 85 8.48 17.27 -5.30
C LYS A 85 8.34 17.20 -3.79
N GLY A 86 7.12 17.42 -3.26
CA GLY A 86 6.90 17.48 -1.83
C GLY A 86 6.97 16.12 -1.14
N THR A 87 7.53 16.09 0.05
CA THR A 87 7.58 14.88 0.91
C THR A 87 7.03 15.14 2.31
N GLY A 88 6.39 16.29 2.52
CA GLY A 88 5.76 16.64 3.79
C GLY A 88 4.44 15.90 4.03
N PRO A 89 3.78 16.16 5.18
CA PRO A 89 2.59 15.41 5.58
C PRO A 89 1.39 15.59 4.65
N ASN A 90 1.36 16.64 3.86
CA ASN A 90 0.29 16.87 2.87
C ASN A 90 0.72 16.55 1.44
N SER A 91 1.91 16.00 1.24
CA SER A 91 2.41 15.64 -0.08
C SER A 91 1.67 14.42 -0.64
N ARG A 92 1.63 14.33 -1.97
CA ARG A 92 0.93 13.23 -2.66
C ARG A 92 1.56 11.88 -2.35
N VAL A 93 2.89 11.80 -2.22
CA VAL A 93 3.57 10.54 -1.91
C VAL A 93 3.21 10.05 -0.51
N VAL A 94 3.21 10.94 0.48
CA VAL A 94 2.85 10.57 1.87
C VAL A 94 1.37 10.20 1.97
N LEU A 95 0.49 10.98 1.35
CA LEU A 95 -0.94 10.68 1.38
C LEU A 95 -1.29 9.39 0.66
N THR A 96 -0.58 9.03 -0.41
CA THR A 96 -0.77 7.76 -1.10
C THR A 96 -0.34 6.58 -0.23
N LEU A 97 0.81 6.68 0.43
CA LEU A 97 1.26 5.66 1.38
C LEU A 97 0.27 5.52 2.55
N ALA A 98 -0.19 6.64 3.08
CA ALA A 98 -1.16 6.65 4.17
C ALA A 98 -2.49 6.02 3.76
N ARG A 99 -2.93 6.23 2.53
CA ARG A 99 -4.14 5.61 1.98
C ARG A 99 -4.00 4.10 1.90
N LEU A 100 -2.85 3.60 1.43
CA LEU A 100 -2.57 2.16 1.42
C LEU A 100 -2.58 1.58 2.83
N ALA A 101 -1.99 2.28 3.79
CA ALA A 101 -1.99 1.86 5.19
C ALA A 101 -3.42 1.83 5.76
N GLY A 102 -4.22 2.85 5.43
CA GLY A 102 -5.61 2.93 5.87
C GLY A 102 -6.46 1.76 5.41
N PHE A 103 -6.19 1.22 4.22
CA PHE A 103 -6.86 0.02 3.71
C PHE A 103 -6.21 -1.29 4.15
N GLY A 104 -5.12 -1.24 4.91
CA GLY A 104 -4.44 -2.44 5.39
C GLY A 104 -3.59 -3.14 4.33
N LEU A 105 -3.27 -2.48 3.22
CA LEU A 105 -2.45 -3.02 2.14
C LEU A 105 -0.96 -2.87 2.39
N ILE A 106 -0.58 -1.97 3.29
CA ILE A 106 0.78 -1.84 3.83
C ILE A 106 0.66 -1.53 5.32
N ARG A 107 1.76 -1.65 6.03
CA ARG A 107 1.85 -1.24 7.44
C ARG A 107 3.00 -0.26 7.59
N VAL A 108 2.73 0.87 8.23
CA VAL A 108 3.74 1.90 8.51
C VAL A 108 4.03 1.92 10.00
N THR A 109 5.30 1.77 10.35
CA THR A 109 5.76 1.79 11.73
C THR A 109 6.73 2.95 11.92
N ALA A 110 6.49 3.78 12.93
CA ALA A 110 7.36 4.90 13.26
C ALA A 110 8.78 4.42 13.60
N GLY A 111 9.77 5.20 13.23
CA GLY A 111 11.17 4.89 13.47
C GLY A 111 12.08 5.87 12.76
N ALA A 112 13.37 5.62 12.82
CA ALA A 112 14.39 6.44 12.19
C ALA A 112 15.33 5.57 11.34
N PRO A 113 14.97 5.26 10.06
CA PRO A 113 13.80 5.73 9.32
C PRO A 113 12.51 4.95 9.66
N PRO A 114 11.33 5.51 9.32
CA PRO A 114 10.07 4.75 9.43
C PRO A 114 10.11 3.50 8.57
N VAL A 115 9.46 2.44 9.03
CA VAL A 115 9.42 1.15 8.32
C VAL A 115 8.07 1.00 7.61
N VAL A 116 8.13 0.72 6.31
CA VAL A 116 6.95 0.39 5.50
C VAL A 116 7.00 -1.09 5.18
N THR A 117 6.12 -1.86 5.78
CA THR A 117 6.01 -3.29 5.56
C THR A 117 5.01 -3.56 4.44
N VAL A 118 5.47 -4.21 3.38
CA VAL A 118 4.66 -4.50 2.18
C VAL A 118 4.42 -6.00 2.13
N PRO A 119 3.16 -6.47 2.23
CA PRO A 119 2.88 -7.89 2.11
C PRO A 119 3.05 -8.33 0.66
N LEU A 120 3.76 -9.44 0.44
CA LEU A 120 3.89 -10.06 -0.88
C LEU A 120 2.59 -10.76 -1.30
N LEU A 121 1.84 -11.24 -0.31
CA LEU A 121 0.52 -11.85 -0.51
C LEU A 121 -0.51 -10.96 0.17
N LEU A 122 -1.49 -10.52 -0.59
CA LEU A 122 -2.55 -9.65 -0.07
C LEU A 122 -3.57 -10.47 0.72
N PRO A 123 -4.12 -9.89 1.81
CA PRO A 123 -5.21 -10.55 2.54
C PRO A 123 -6.46 -10.67 1.65
N PRO A 124 -7.42 -11.53 2.03
CA PRO A 124 -8.69 -11.61 1.34
C PRO A 124 -9.38 -10.25 1.30
N PHE A 125 -10.12 -10.00 0.22
CA PHE A 125 -10.87 -8.76 0.10
C PHE A 125 -11.90 -8.66 1.24
N PRO A 126 -11.91 -7.56 2.02
CA PRO A 126 -12.80 -7.46 3.19
C PRO A 126 -14.28 -7.51 2.82
N ASP A 127 -15.06 -8.30 3.55
CA ASP A 127 -16.51 -8.41 3.34
C ASP A 127 -17.20 -7.06 3.47
N ARG A 128 -16.74 -6.21 4.38
CA ARG A 128 -17.30 -4.87 4.59
C ARG A 128 -17.26 -3.97 3.36
N LEU A 129 -16.33 -4.25 2.42
CA LEU A 129 -16.20 -3.47 1.19
C LEU A 129 -16.92 -4.08 -0.01
N ARG A 130 -17.35 -5.34 0.07
CA ARG A 130 -18.00 -6.03 -1.04
C ARG A 130 -19.27 -5.33 -1.53
N HIS A 131 -20.06 -4.84 -0.61
CA HIS A 131 -21.32 -4.16 -0.95
C HIS A 131 -21.12 -2.84 -1.70
N ARG A 132 -19.91 -2.29 -1.65
CA ARG A 132 -19.55 -1.05 -2.36
C ARG A 132 -19.01 -1.32 -3.75
N LEU A 133 -18.78 -2.57 -4.11
CA LEU A 133 -18.36 -2.95 -5.45
C LEU A 133 -19.52 -2.84 -6.44
N PRO A 134 -19.22 -2.58 -7.74
CA PRO A 134 -20.21 -2.73 -8.80
C PRO A 134 -20.86 -4.12 -8.75
N GLU A 135 -22.16 -4.20 -9.04
CA GLU A 135 -22.96 -5.42 -8.89
C GLU A 135 -22.31 -6.64 -9.57
N ARG A 136 -21.81 -6.48 -10.79
CA ARG A 136 -21.16 -7.58 -11.51
C ARG A 136 -19.94 -8.15 -10.79
N LEU A 137 -19.20 -7.29 -10.07
CA LEU A 137 -18.02 -7.70 -9.34
C LEU A 137 -18.37 -8.38 -8.01
N ARG A 138 -19.51 -8.03 -7.42
CA ARG A 138 -19.99 -8.71 -6.19
C ARG A 138 -20.22 -10.20 -6.39
N ALA A 139 -20.72 -10.57 -7.56
CA ALA A 139 -20.96 -11.96 -7.88
C ALA A 139 -19.68 -12.78 -8.02
N GLU A 140 -18.60 -12.13 -8.47
CA GLU A 140 -17.28 -12.76 -8.65
C GLU A 140 -16.46 -12.80 -7.36
N ALA A 141 -16.84 -12.01 -6.35
CA ALA A 141 -16.10 -11.87 -5.09
C ALA A 141 -16.34 -12.99 -4.07
N LEU A 142 -17.05 -14.02 -4.44
CA LEU A 142 -17.36 -15.15 -3.54
C LEU A 142 -16.22 -16.16 -3.45
#